data_2319c41e6a139fdff1ad3df8b07e652c
#
_entry.id   2319c41e6a139fdff1ad3df8b07e652c
#
_cell.length_a   1.000
_cell.length_b   1.000
_cell.length_c   1.000
_cell.angle_alpha   90.00
_cell.angle_beta   90.00
_cell.angle_gamma   90.00
#
_symmetry.space_group_name_H-M   'P 1'
#
loop_
_entity.id
_entity.type
_entity.pdbx_description
1 polymer ?
#
loop_
_entity_poly.entity_id
_entity_poly.type
_entity_poly.pdbx_seq_one_letter_code
_entity_poly.pdbx_strand_id
1 'polypeptide(L)'
;MKLNYGITGRFGQDFAGYARLEGFGLGTLQWSAGGTSVFGDGGFAEVGIAGAIGHGAAGAGPHLGIGPGGRGGGLLLGGSYALIGDSTLSYVQLAPLLFPSEICFPSGRALRVGGGIVLPPVAAMQDGACADDLLASAWLDDARAELASVPAFLRLARELDAVGAPRELRRAALAAADDERFHAAAAFGMASRWRCSALLAAPLSAPPRFDRASLSALTRLAVEAWEDGCLGEGTAALCARRALRCVRDEQAARTLELVAPDEERHAQLSWQVLEWCWKAGGPRVRDAVVALSQASVAASPTADEDADWLRWNGRLTTAERSCARAEVEERAKARLSAAVAQV
;
A
#
# COMPACT_ATOMS: atom_id res chain seq x y z
N MET A 1 16.52 -12.31 -10.20
CA MET A 1 15.23 -11.68 -10.52
C MET A 1 14.14 -12.58 -9.95
N LYS A 2 13.44 -12.16 -8.90
CA LYS A 2 12.27 -12.90 -8.38
C LYS A 2 11.03 -12.33 -9.06
N LEU A 3 10.33 -13.14 -9.83
CA LEU A 3 9.00 -12.82 -10.36
C LEU A 3 7.97 -13.59 -9.54
N ASN A 4 7.15 -12.87 -8.78
CA ASN A 4 6.06 -13.48 -8.03
C ASN A 4 4.75 -13.23 -8.78
N TYR A 5 4.10 -14.29 -9.23
CA TYR A 5 2.74 -14.27 -9.75
C TYR A 5 1.86 -15.07 -8.79
N GLY A 6 0.80 -14.46 -8.28
CA GLY A 6 -0.15 -15.16 -7.44
C GLY A 6 -1.57 -14.99 -7.95
N ILE A 7 -2.32 -16.09 -8.02
CA ILE A 7 -3.76 -16.10 -8.23
C ILE A 7 -4.36 -16.64 -6.93
N THR A 8 -5.24 -15.85 -6.30
CA THR A 8 -6.00 -16.27 -5.13
C THR A 8 -7.47 -16.36 -5.46
N GLY A 9 -8.08 -17.50 -5.19
CA GLY A 9 -9.52 -17.73 -5.28
C GLY A 9 -10.11 -17.95 -3.88
N ARG A 10 -11.34 -17.51 -3.63
CA ARG A 10 -11.99 -17.62 -2.32
C ARG A 10 -12.87 -18.86 -2.26
N PHE A 11 -12.72 -19.63 -1.18
CA PHE A 11 -13.62 -20.73 -0.80
C PHE A 11 -14.09 -20.50 0.64
N GLY A 12 -15.21 -19.79 0.83
CA GLY A 12 -15.75 -19.50 2.16
C GLY A 12 -15.27 -18.18 2.81
N GLN A 13 -15.71 -17.92 4.06
CA GLN A 13 -15.41 -16.64 4.73
C GLN A 13 -13.99 -16.56 5.32
N ASP A 14 -13.41 -17.69 5.72
CA ASP A 14 -12.16 -17.76 6.46
C ASP A 14 -11.05 -18.53 5.72
N PHE A 15 -11.27 -18.94 4.50
CA PHE A 15 -10.33 -19.73 3.72
C PHE A 15 -10.16 -19.18 2.31
N ALA A 16 -8.92 -18.98 1.88
CA ALA A 16 -8.59 -18.58 0.52
C ALA A 16 -7.58 -19.54 -0.10
N GLY A 17 -7.75 -19.85 -1.38
CA GLY A 17 -6.73 -20.55 -2.16
C GLY A 17 -5.69 -19.57 -2.68
N TYR A 18 -4.43 -19.98 -2.78
CA TYR A 18 -3.37 -19.22 -3.42
C TYR A 18 -2.59 -20.08 -4.41
N ALA A 19 -2.05 -19.43 -5.42
CA ALA A 19 -1.02 -20.00 -6.28
C ALA A 19 0.04 -18.91 -6.50
N ARG A 20 1.31 -19.25 -6.33
CA ARG A 20 2.45 -18.35 -6.49
C ARG A 20 3.46 -18.93 -7.44
N LEU A 21 4.04 -18.09 -8.26
CA LEU A 21 5.16 -18.43 -9.13
C LEU A 21 6.32 -17.49 -8.79
N GLU A 22 7.45 -18.05 -8.40
CA GLU A 22 8.62 -17.30 -7.99
C GLU A 22 9.81 -17.68 -8.87
N GLY A 23 10.44 -16.70 -9.53
CA GLY A 23 11.67 -16.93 -10.29
C GLY A 23 12.90 -16.64 -9.42
N PHE A 24 13.79 -17.59 -9.29
CA PHE A 24 15.15 -17.37 -8.77
C PHE A 24 16.12 -17.20 -9.92
N GLY A 25 17.09 -16.29 -9.78
CA GLY A 25 18.16 -16.14 -10.76
C GLY A 25 18.83 -17.47 -11.07
N LEU A 26 19.40 -17.63 -12.29
CA LEU A 26 20.07 -18.84 -12.75
C LEU A 26 19.16 -20.00 -13.20
N GLY A 27 17.97 -19.69 -13.74
CA GLY A 27 17.18 -20.69 -14.48
C GLY A 27 16.35 -21.63 -13.62
N THR A 28 16.11 -21.29 -12.36
CA THR A 28 15.21 -22.05 -11.48
C THR A 28 13.89 -21.31 -11.30
N LEU A 29 12.78 -21.99 -11.56
CA LEU A 29 11.42 -21.53 -11.34
C LEU A 29 10.86 -22.26 -10.13
N GLN A 30 10.36 -21.52 -9.15
CA GLN A 30 9.63 -22.08 -8.01
C GLN A 30 8.16 -21.75 -8.12
N TRP A 31 7.31 -22.64 -7.64
CA TRP A 31 5.88 -22.44 -7.55
C TRP A 31 5.35 -22.95 -6.21
N SER A 32 4.27 -22.37 -5.74
CA SER A 32 3.53 -22.89 -4.59
C SER A 32 2.04 -22.68 -4.81
N ALA A 33 1.25 -23.62 -4.33
CA ALA A 33 -0.20 -23.53 -4.35
C ALA A 33 -0.78 -24.16 -3.08
N GLY A 34 -1.84 -23.58 -2.54
CA GLY A 34 -2.44 -24.10 -1.32
C GLY A 34 -3.59 -23.27 -0.81
N GLY A 35 -3.91 -23.46 0.44
CA GLY A 35 -4.89 -22.67 1.15
C GLY A 35 -4.27 -21.84 2.27
N THR A 36 -4.81 -20.66 2.48
CA THR A 36 -4.47 -19.80 3.60
C THR A 36 -5.71 -19.56 4.45
N SER A 37 -5.56 -19.64 5.75
CA SER A 37 -6.58 -19.29 6.73
C SER A 37 -6.08 -18.15 7.60
N VAL A 38 -6.95 -17.19 7.87
CA VAL A 38 -6.66 -16.04 8.73
C VAL A 38 -7.40 -16.24 10.05
N PHE A 39 -6.74 -16.02 11.17
CA PHE A 39 -7.31 -16.18 12.49
C PHE A 39 -6.93 -15.04 13.43
N GLY A 40 -7.84 -14.72 14.34
CA GLY A 40 -7.62 -13.65 15.33
C GLY A 40 -7.37 -12.27 14.70
N ASP A 41 -6.52 -11.48 15.33
CA ASP A 41 -6.22 -10.11 14.92
C ASP A 41 -5.23 -9.99 13.73
N GLY A 42 -5.30 -10.95 12.79
CA GLY A 42 -4.54 -10.94 11.56
C GLY A 42 -3.45 -12.01 11.45
N GLY A 43 -3.39 -12.96 12.37
CA GLY A 43 -2.59 -14.17 12.21
C GLY A 43 -3.04 -14.96 10.99
N PHE A 44 -2.10 -15.62 10.30
CA PHE A 44 -2.44 -16.47 9.16
C PHE A 44 -1.66 -17.79 9.19
N ALA A 45 -2.25 -18.83 8.61
CA ALA A 45 -1.58 -20.08 8.34
C ALA A 45 -1.76 -20.45 6.86
N GLU A 46 -0.71 -20.91 6.25
CA GLU A 46 -0.71 -21.41 4.87
C GLU A 46 -0.36 -22.90 4.88
N VAL A 47 -1.11 -23.69 4.13
CA VAL A 47 -0.81 -25.09 3.88
C VAL A 47 -0.98 -25.36 2.39
N GLY A 48 -0.04 -26.08 1.80
CA GLY A 48 -0.09 -26.34 0.37
C GLY A 48 1.04 -27.25 -0.10
N ILE A 49 1.30 -27.16 -1.39
CA ILE A 49 2.43 -27.79 -2.05
C ILE A 49 3.28 -26.71 -2.69
N ALA A 50 4.58 -26.88 -2.66
CA ALA A 50 5.53 -26.06 -3.38
C ALA A 50 6.45 -26.94 -4.19
N GLY A 51 6.95 -26.39 -5.28
CA GLY A 51 7.89 -27.11 -6.15
C GLY A 51 8.87 -26.18 -6.83
N ALA A 52 9.90 -26.78 -7.41
CA ALA A 52 10.88 -26.07 -8.19
C ALA A 52 11.16 -26.83 -9.49
N ILE A 53 11.45 -26.09 -10.55
CA ILE A 53 11.86 -26.59 -11.85
C ILE A 53 13.13 -25.84 -12.23
N GLY A 54 14.21 -26.55 -12.52
CA GLY A 54 15.45 -25.94 -12.96
C GLY A 54 16.53 -26.98 -13.24
N HIS A 55 17.48 -26.62 -14.10
CA HIS A 55 18.64 -27.47 -14.45
C HIS A 55 18.30 -28.92 -14.87
N GLY A 56 17.15 -29.09 -15.56
CA GLY A 56 16.73 -30.42 -16.04
C GLY A 56 16.06 -31.31 -14.98
N ALA A 57 15.80 -30.79 -13.81
CA ALA A 57 15.11 -31.49 -12.72
C ALA A 57 13.87 -30.71 -12.23
N ALA A 58 12.87 -31.45 -11.75
CA ALA A 58 11.68 -30.88 -11.13
C ALA A 58 11.36 -31.66 -9.86
N GLY A 59 10.90 -30.93 -8.84
CA GLY A 59 10.49 -31.54 -7.57
C GLY A 59 9.35 -30.75 -6.94
N ALA A 60 8.56 -31.44 -6.12
CA ALA A 60 7.50 -30.84 -5.34
C ALA A 60 7.40 -31.49 -3.96
N GLY A 61 6.91 -30.72 -3.00
CA GLY A 61 6.73 -31.20 -1.62
C GLY A 61 5.76 -30.34 -0.83
N PRO A 62 5.47 -30.71 0.41
CA PRO A 62 4.57 -29.95 1.27
C PRO A 62 5.14 -28.55 1.55
N HIS A 63 4.23 -27.60 1.62
CA HIS A 63 4.50 -26.23 2.05
C HIS A 63 3.67 -25.92 3.29
N LEU A 64 4.32 -25.36 4.28
CA LEU A 64 3.69 -24.87 5.48
C LEU A 64 4.20 -23.47 5.78
N GLY A 65 3.31 -22.54 6.03
CA GLY A 65 3.63 -21.19 6.44
C GLY A 65 2.73 -20.78 7.62
N ILE A 66 3.28 -20.06 8.57
CA ILE A 66 2.54 -19.45 9.67
C ILE A 66 3.13 -18.08 9.94
N GLY A 67 2.26 -17.11 10.14
CA GLY A 67 2.69 -15.75 10.45
C GLY A 67 1.78 -15.11 11.48
N PRO A 68 2.33 -14.48 12.52
CA PRO A 68 1.57 -13.56 13.34
C PRO A 68 1.33 -12.30 12.52
N GLY A 69 0.09 -11.88 12.44
CA GLY A 69 -0.32 -10.57 11.95
C GLY A 69 -0.71 -9.68 13.11
N GLY A 70 -0.35 -8.43 13.07
CA GLY A 70 -0.70 -7.42 14.06
C GLY A 70 -0.31 -6.03 13.55
N ARG A 71 -0.72 -4.98 14.28
CA ARG A 71 -0.54 -3.58 13.87
C ARG A 71 0.92 -3.12 13.75
N GLY A 72 1.92 -3.97 14.00
CA GLY A 72 3.33 -3.58 14.06
C GLY A 72 4.31 -4.54 13.38
N GLY A 73 3.84 -5.56 12.71
CA GLY A 73 4.73 -6.50 12.02
C GLY A 73 4.26 -7.93 12.11
N GLY A 74 4.86 -8.80 11.35
CA GLY A 74 4.61 -10.23 11.34
C GLY A 74 5.90 -11.00 11.07
N LEU A 75 5.95 -12.24 11.49
CA LEU A 75 7.02 -13.16 11.20
C LEU A 75 6.45 -14.26 10.32
N LEU A 76 6.92 -14.38 9.08
CA LEU A 76 6.63 -15.52 8.24
C LEU A 76 7.67 -16.60 8.51
N LEU A 77 7.25 -17.68 9.14
CA LEU A 77 8.02 -18.93 9.20
C LEU A 77 7.42 -19.86 8.15
N GLY A 78 8.12 -20.06 7.06
CA GLY A 78 7.72 -20.96 6.00
C GLY A 78 8.78 -22.02 5.76
N GLY A 79 8.37 -23.22 5.43
CA GLY A 79 9.26 -24.28 5.00
C GLY A 79 8.71 -24.98 3.77
N SER A 80 9.59 -25.28 2.82
CA SER A 80 9.26 -26.09 1.66
C SER A 80 10.27 -27.21 1.53
N TYR A 81 9.78 -28.38 1.18
CA TYR A 81 10.59 -29.56 0.92
C TYR A 81 10.37 -29.96 -0.53
N ALA A 82 11.43 -30.04 -1.29
CA ALA A 82 11.38 -30.50 -2.67
C ALA A 82 12.42 -31.60 -2.91
N LEU A 83 12.01 -32.66 -3.57
CA LEU A 83 12.90 -33.68 -4.08
C LEU A 83 13.29 -33.31 -5.51
N ILE A 84 14.57 -33.14 -5.76
CA ILE A 84 15.12 -32.85 -7.08
C ILE A 84 16.12 -33.97 -7.42
N GLY A 85 15.66 -34.96 -8.21
CA GLY A 85 16.44 -36.18 -8.45
C GLY A 85 16.69 -36.93 -7.12
N ASP A 86 17.93 -37.34 -6.91
CA ASP A 86 18.38 -38.02 -5.66
C ASP A 86 18.73 -37.00 -4.53
N SER A 87 18.53 -35.72 -4.77
CA SER A 87 18.88 -34.66 -3.81
C SER A 87 17.63 -34.07 -3.17
N THR A 88 17.71 -33.87 -1.86
CA THR A 88 16.67 -33.23 -1.07
C THR A 88 17.02 -31.74 -0.92
N LEU A 89 16.17 -30.86 -1.41
CA LEU A 89 16.26 -29.44 -1.11
C LEU A 89 15.20 -29.10 -0.05
N SER A 90 15.65 -28.87 1.15
CA SER A 90 14.80 -28.29 2.19
C SER A 90 15.29 -26.89 2.48
N TYR A 91 14.39 -25.91 2.50
CA TYR A 91 14.73 -24.60 3.01
C TYR A 91 13.67 -24.13 3.98
N VAL A 92 14.14 -23.48 5.02
CA VAL A 92 13.33 -22.75 5.98
C VAL A 92 13.48 -21.28 5.63
N GLN A 93 12.39 -20.64 5.29
CA GLN A 93 12.37 -19.21 5.08
C GLN A 93 11.93 -18.54 6.38
N LEU A 94 12.85 -17.87 7.03
CA LEU A 94 12.53 -16.90 8.06
C LEU A 94 12.55 -15.53 7.39
N ALA A 95 11.38 -15.00 7.08
CA ALA A 95 11.26 -13.63 6.60
C ALA A 95 10.69 -12.79 7.75
N PRO A 96 11.51 -11.96 8.40
CA PRO A 96 10.93 -10.93 9.25
C PRO A 96 10.15 -9.99 8.33
N LEU A 97 8.84 -9.94 8.51
CA LEU A 97 8.03 -8.84 8.07
C LEU A 97 8.26 -7.72 9.08
N LEU A 98 9.41 -7.09 9.00
CA LEU A 98 9.66 -5.86 9.74
C LEU A 98 8.84 -4.78 9.04
N PHE A 99 7.68 -4.51 9.58
CA PHE A 99 7.09 -3.21 9.37
C PHE A 99 7.89 -2.27 10.26
N PRO A 100 8.55 -1.24 9.71
CA PRO A 100 9.19 -0.24 10.55
C PRO A 100 8.12 0.29 11.49
N SER A 101 8.43 0.36 12.78
CA SER A 101 7.57 0.92 13.83
C SER A 101 7.29 2.42 13.63
N GLU A 102 8.00 3.04 12.71
CA GLU A 102 7.70 4.34 12.16
C GLU A 102 6.80 4.14 10.95
N ILE A 103 5.49 4.17 11.18
CA ILE A 103 4.52 4.28 10.11
C ILE A 103 4.69 5.69 9.54
N CYS A 104 5.62 5.83 8.62
CA CYS A 104 5.57 6.90 7.66
C CYS A 104 4.25 6.68 6.91
N PHE A 105 3.24 7.50 7.16
CA PHE A 105 1.99 7.38 6.44
C PHE A 105 2.33 7.48 4.96
N PRO A 106 2.07 6.43 4.16
CA PRO A 106 2.35 6.51 2.74
C PRO A 106 1.57 7.68 2.17
N SER A 107 2.18 8.40 1.27
CA SER A 107 1.48 9.34 0.40
C SER A 107 0.45 8.54 -0.40
N GLY A 108 -0.74 9.09 -0.58
CA GLY A 108 -1.77 8.45 -1.38
C GLY A 108 -2.64 7.41 -0.65
N ARG A 109 -3.46 6.72 -1.43
CA ARG A 109 -4.42 5.73 -0.93
C ARG A 109 -3.73 4.39 -0.64
N ALA A 110 -3.70 4.01 0.63
CA ALA A 110 -3.05 2.78 1.06
C ALA A 110 -3.73 1.51 0.51
N LEU A 111 -2.93 0.58 -0.04
CA LEU A 111 -3.40 -0.77 -0.31
C LEU A 111 -3.37 -1.59 0.98
N ARG A 112 -4.53 -1.90 1.53
CA ARG A 112 -4.65 -2.70 2.75
C ARG A 112 -5.01 -4.14 2.45
N VAL A 113 -4.35 -5.06 3.15
CA VAL A 113 -4.60 -6.49 3.12
C VAL A 113 -4.51 -7.02 4.54
N GLY A 114 -5.57 -7.63 5.04
CA GLY A 114 -5.63 -8.11 6.43
C GLY A 114 -5.37 -7.00 7.47
N GLY A 115 -5.78 -5.76 7.18
CA GLY A 115 -5.55 -4.59 8.05
C GLY A 115 -4.15 -3.96 7.93
N GLY A 116 -3.19 -4.63 7.32
CA GLY A 116 -1.84 -4.11 7.05
C GLY A 116 -1.72 -3.38 5.72
N ILE A 117 -0.80 -2.40 5.64
CA ILE A 117 -0.44 -1.72 4.39
C ILE A 117 0.53 -2.60 3.60
N VAL A 118 0.28 -2.79 2.32
CA VAL A 118 1.13 -3.58 1.42
C VAL A 118 1.79 -2.67 0.40
N LEU A 119 3.11 -2.76 0.32
CA LEU A 119 3.93 -2.02 -0.65
C LEU A 119 4.62 -3.00 -1.59
N PRO A 120 4.87 -2.60 -2.87
CA PRO A 120 5.56 -3.46 -3.82
C PRO A 120 7.01 -3.72 -3.38
N PRO A 121 7.51 -4.94 -3.57
CA PRO A 121 8.94 -5.21 -3.46
C PRO A 121 9.67 -4.54 -4.64
N VAL A 122 10.85 -3.99 -4.36
CA VAL A 122 11.68 -3.29 -5.34
C VAL A 122 13.07 -3.90 -5.38
N ALA A 123 13.64 -3.99 -6.58
CA ALA A 123 15.01 -4.42 -6.80
C ALA A 123 15.76 -3.37 -7.63
N ALA A 124 17.02 -3.13 -7.29
CA ALA A 124 17.94 -2.36 -8.13
C ALA A 124 18.50 -3.27 -9.25
N MET A 125 18.66 -2.74 -10.45
CA MET A 125 19.24 -3.51 -11.56
C MET A 125 20.75 -3.70 -11.43
N GLN A 126 21.43 -2.80 -10.75
CA GLN A 126 22.87 -2.82 -10.55
C GLN A 126 23.21 -2.32 -9.14
N ASP A 127 24.22 -2.91 -8.53
CA ASP A 127 24.83 -2.37 -7.33
C ASP A 127 25.80 -1.26 -7.76
N GLY A 128 25.32 -0.04 -7.74
CA GLY A 128 26.07 1.17 -8.08
C GLY A 128 26.38 2.00 -6.84
N ALA A 129 27.38 2.87 -6.94
CA ALA A 129 27.57 3.91 -5.94
C ALA A 129 26.34 4.82 -5.93
N CYS A 130 25.65 4.92 -4.80
CA CYS A 130 24.52 5.81 -4.63
C CYS A 130 24.99 7.27 -4.60
N ALA A 131 24.30 8.15 -5.34
CA ALA A 131 24.60 9.58 -5.28
C ALA A 131 24.13 10.18 -3.95
N ASP A 132 22.97 9.71 -3.45
CA ASP A 132 22.40 10.12 -2.16
C ASP A 132 21.39 9.08 -1.68
N ASP A 133 21.74 8.35 -0.63
CA ASP A 133 20.89 7.28 -0.09
C ASP A 133 19.62 7.82 0.59
N LEU A 134 19.70 8.99 1.23
CA LEU A 134 18.57 9.61 1.90
C LEU A 134 17.49 10.03 0.88
N LEU A 135 17.88 10.73 -0.17
CA LEU A 135 16.97 11.14 -1.24
C LEU A 135 16.44 9.95 -2.05
N ALA A 136 17.33 8.99 -2.36
CA ALA A 136 16.93 7.77 -3.05
C ALA A 136 15.86 7.01 -2.26
N SER A 137 16.05 6.87 -0.95
CA SER A 137 15.09 6.20 -0.07
C SER A 137 13.78 6.96 0.04
N ALA A 138 13.83 8.29 0.25
CA ALA A 138 12.67 9.13 0.40
C ALA A 138 11.77 9.14 -0.86
N TRP A 139 12.36 9.19 -2.06
CA TRP A 139 11.62 9.08 -3.31
C TRP A 139 11.13 7.65 -3.59
N LEU A 140 11.88 6.64 -3.14
CA LEU A 140 11.48 5.24 -3.29
C LEU A 140 10.27 4.88 -2.42
N ASP A 141 10.19 5.42 -1.22
CA ASP A 141 9.05 5.20 -0.33
C ASP A 141 7.76 5.77 -0.94
N ASP A 142 7.81 6.97 -1.53
CA ASP A 142 6.68 7.51 -2.28
C ASP A 142 6.36 6.65 -3.51
N ALA A 143 7.37 6.32 -4.33
CA ALA A 143 7.16 5.50 -5.52
C ALA A 143 6.44 4.17 -5.23
N ARG A 144 6.77 3.55 -4.10
CA ARG A 144 6.12 2.31 -3.64
C ARG A 144 4.68 2.56 -3.18
N ALA A 145 4.45 3.68 -2.51
CA ALA A 145 3.12 4.06 -2.05
C ALA A 145 2.20 4.36 -3.23
N GLU A 146 2.64 5.18 -4.19
CA GLU A 146 1.91 5.50 -5.42
C GLU A 146 1.58 4.24 -6.23
N LEU A 147 2.57 3.33 -6.40
CA LEU A 147 2.31 2.08 -7.10
C LEU A 147 1.30 1.18 -6.35
N ALA A 148 1.27 1.22 -5.03
CA ALA A 148 0.29 0.49 -4.23
C ALA A 148 -1.10 1.14 -4.29
N SER A 149 -1.19 2.45 -4.51
CA SER A 149 -2.45 3.18 -4.67
C SER A 149 -3.21 2.76 -5.94
N VAL A 150 -2.51 2.37 -7.01
CA VAL A 150 -3.14 1.89 -8.26
C VAL A 150 -4.15 0.75 -8.01
N PRO A 151 -3.78 -0.42 -7.46
CA PRO A 151 -4.75 -1.47 -7.16
C PRO A 151 -5.74 -1.07 -6.07
N ALA A 152 -5.43 -0.12 -5.18
CA ALA A 152 -6.36 0.38 -4.18
C ALA A 152 -7.50 1.18 -4.83
N PHE A 153 -7.22 2.08 -5.77
CA PHE A 153 -8.24 2.80 -6.53
C PHE A 153 -9.04 1.89 -7.47
N LEU A 154 -8.40 0.91 -8.14
CA LEU A 154 -9.10 -0.08 -8.93
C LEU A 154 -10.07 -0.92 -8.09
N ARG A 155 -9.71 -1.21 -6.84
CA ARG A 155 -10.59 -1.87 -5.86
C ARG A 155 -11.73 -0.96 -5.47
N LEU A 156 -11.47 0.31 -5.14
CA LEU A 156 -12.50 1.31 -4.86
C LEU A 156 -13.53 1.40 -5.99
N ALA A 157 -13.08 1.47 -7.24
CA ALA A 157 -13.98 1.55 -8.40
C ALA A 157 -14.90 0.32 -8.50
N ARG A 158 -14.37 -0.89 -8.27
CA ARG A 158 -15.17 -2.14 -8.27
C ARG A 158 -16.17 -2.20 -7.13
N GLU A 159 -15.77 -1.74 -5.94
CA GLU A 159 -16.64 -1.73 -4.76
C GLU A 159 -17.76 -0.69 -4.87
N LEU A 160 -17.47 0.48 -5.44
CA LEU A 160 -18.47 1.49 -5.77
C LEU A 160 -19.50 0.94 -6.77
N ASP A 161 -19.05 0.21 -7.79
CA ASP A 161 -19.95 -0.44 -8.75
C ASP A 161 -20.84 -1.49 -8.09
N ALA A 162 -20.26 -2.32 -7.22
CA ALA A 162 -20.97 -3.39 -6.51
C ALA A 162 -22.08 -2.89 -5.57
N VAL A 163 -21.96 -1.67 -5.05
CA VAL A 163 -22.97 -1.06 -4.16
C VAL A 163 -23.91 -0.10 -4.90
N GLY A 164 -23.80 -0.01 -6.22
CA GLY A 164 -24.65 0.85 -7.04
C GLY A 164 -24.36 2.35 -6.88
N ALA A 165 -23.13 2.73 -6.60
CA ALA A 165 -22.72 4.13 -6.51
C ALA A 165 -22.85 4.87 -7.86
N PRO A 166 -22.96 6.20 -7.85
CA PRO A 166 -22.98 7.01 -9.06
C PRO A 166 -21.80 6.72 -9.98
N ARG A 167 -22.06 6.66 -11.29
CA ARG A 167 -21.05 6.32 -12.31
C ARG A 167 -19.88 7.29 -12.30
N GLU A 168 -20.10 8.53 -11.89
CA GLU A 168 -19.12 9.60 -11.76
C GLU A 168 -18.05 9.26 -10.73
N LEU A 169 -18.46 8.74 -9.57
CA LEU A 169 -17.50 8.31 -8.51
C LEU A 169 -16.64 7.14 -8.99
N ARG A 170 -17.24 6.16 -9.68
CA ARG A 170 -16.50 5.04 -10.27
C ARG A 170 -15.50 5.51 -11.32
N ARG A 171 -15.91 6.43 -12.23
CA ARG A 171 -15.02 6.98 -13.25
C ARG A 171 -13.87 7.77 -12.64
N ALA A 172 -14.17 8.58 -11.62
CA ALA A 172 -13.12 9.33 -10.90
C ALA A 172 -12.12 8.39 -10.21
N ALA A 173 -12.58 7.27 -9.63
CA ALA A 173 -11.68 6.29 -9.04
C ALA A 173 -10.80 5.57 -10.08
N LEU A 174 -11.31 5.31 -11.29
CA LEU A 174 -10.51 4.76 -12.38
C LEU A 174 -9.49 5.78 -12.91
N ALA A 175 -9.87 7.05 -13.03
CA ALA A 175 -8.94 8.11 -13.43
C ALA A 175 -7.83 8.29 -12.39
N ALA A 176 -8.16 8.28 -11.09
CA ALA A 176 -7.18 8.31 -10.02
C ALA A 176 -6.18 7.13 -10.12
N ALA A 177 -6.65 5.91 -10.43
CA ALA A 177 -5.74 4.79 -10.64
C ALA A 177 -4.78 5.00 -11.83
N ASP A 178 -5.17 5.76 -12.85
CA ASP A 178 -4.29 6.11 -13.96
C ASP A 178 -3.30 7.22 -13.56
N ASP A 179 -3.74 8.24 -12.81
CA ASP A 179 -2.87 9.27 -12.24
C ASP A 179 -1.76 8.63 -11.39
N GLU A 180 -2.11 7.68 -10.51
CA GLU A 180 -1.15 6.97 -9.64
C GLU A 180 -0.08 6.18 -10.40
N ARG A 181 -0.36 5.70 -11.61
CA ARG A 181 0.66 5.09 -12.47
C ARG A 181 1.72 6.10 -12.91
N PHE A 182 1.29 7.33 -13.22
CA PHE A 182 2.21 8.42 -13.58
C PHE A 182 3.00 8.89 -12.38
N HIS A 183 2.35 9.05 -11.22
CA HIS A 183 3.02 9.42 -9.96
C HIS A 183 4.10 8.39 -9.60
N ALA A 184 3.75 7.10 -9.60
CA ALA A 184 4.70 6.02 -9.35
C ALA A 184 5.89 6.07 -10.32
N ALA A 185 5.63 6.20 -11.64
CA ALA A 185 6.69 6.26 -12.63
C ALA A 185 7.62 7.45 -12.41
N ALA A 186 7.08 8.64 -12.12
CA ALA A 186 7.85 9.84 -11.85
C ALA A 186 8.70 9.69 -10.57
N ALA A 187 8.11 9.19 -9.48
CA ALA A 187 8.81 8.96 -8.22
C ALA A 187 9.89 7.87 -8.33
N PHE A 188 9.64 6.76 -9.07
CA PHE A 188 10.67 5.77 -9.39
C PHE A 188 11.81 6.37 -10.22
N GLY A 189 11.51 7.27 -11.15
CA GLY A 189 12.51 8.01 -11.91
C GLY A 189 13.42 8.85 -11.01
N MET A 190 12.85 9.57 -10.04
CA MET A 190 13.60 10.34 -9.05
C MET A 190 14.43 9.45 -8.14
N ALA A 191 13.87 8.38 -7.61
CA ALA A 191 14.57 7.40 -6.77
C ALA A 191 15.75 6.76 -7.54
N SER A 192 15.54 6.36 -8.80
CA SER A 192 16.57 5.78 -9.67
C SER A 192 17.71 6.76 -9.95
N ARG A 193 17.40 8.05 -10.15
CA ARG A 193 18.39 9.09 -10.33
C ARG A 193 19.33 9.20 -9.13
N TRP A 194 18.79 9.26 -7.91
CA TRP A 194 19.59 9.38 -6.70
C TRP A 194 20.28 8.07 -6.34
N ARG A 195 19.68 6.92 -6.67
CA ARG A 195 20.31 5.61 -6.51
C ARG A 195 21.38 5.30 -7.54
N CYS A 196 21.48 6.08 -8.63
CA CYS A 196 22.36 5.81 -9.77
C CYS A 196 22.13 4.40 -10.39
N SER A 197 20.95 3.84 -10.23
CA SER A 197 20.55 2.53 -10.75
C SER A 197 19.06 2.49 -11.03
N ALA A 198 18.67 1.87 -12.13
CA ALA A 198 17.26 1.68 -12.42
C ALA A 198 16.61 0.78 -11.36
N LEU A 199 15.49 1.25 -10.81
CA LEU A 199 14.70 0.52 -9.83
C LEU A 199 13.51 -0.12 -10.53
N LEU A 200 13.29 -1.40 -10.25
CA LEU A 200 12.19 -2.18 -10.78
C LEU A 200 11.28 -2.63 -9.63
N ALA A 201 10.01 -2.32 -9.75
CA ALA A 201 9.00 -2.80 -8.82
C ALA A 201 8.22 -3.97 -9.42
N ALA A 202 7.87 -4.95 -8.60
CA ALA A 202 6.92 -5.96 -8.99
C ALA A 202 5.50 -5.39 -8.99
N PRO A 203 4.66 -5.73 -9.98
CA PRO A 203 3.27 -5.29 -9.99
C PRO A 203 2.53 -5.84 -8.77
N LEU A 204 1.67 -5.02 -8.18
CA LEU A 204 0.75 -5.42 -7.13
C LEU A 204 -0.63 -5.70 -7.70
N SER A 205 -1.23 -6.80 -7.24
CA SER A 205 -2.65 -7.07 -7.42
C SER A 205 -3.40 -6.71 -6.14
N ALA A 206 -4.60 -6.17 -6.26
CA ALA A 206 -5.49 -6.02 -5.12
C ALA A 206 -6.05 -7.42 -4.76
N PRO A 207 -5.57 -8.06 -3.69
CA PRO A 207 -6.10 -9.34 -3.28
C PRO A 207 -7.54 -9.18 -2.77
N PRO A 208 -8.29 -10.28 -2.66
CA PRO A 208 -9.59 -10.27 -1.99
C PRO A 208 -9.46 -9.69 -0.58
N ARG A 209 -10.48 -8.95 -0.16
CA ARG A 209 -10.49 -8.39 1.19
C ARG A 209 -10.81 -9.45 2.23
N PHE A 210 -9.99 -9.46 3.26
CA PHE A 210 -10.24 -10.20 4.49
C PHE A 210 -10.47 -9.26 5.69
N ASP A 211 -10.01 -8.02 5.58
CA ASP A 211 -10.14 -6.99 6.60
C ASP A 211 -11.55 -6.40 6.61
N ARG A 212 -12.07 -6.12 7.80
CA ARG A 212 -13.38 -5.47 8.00
C ARG A 212 -14.55 -6.24 7.36
N ALA A 213 -14.44 -7.56 7.22
CA ALA A 213 -15.50 -8.39 6.64
C ALA A 213 -16.83 -8.33 7.43
N SER A 214 -16.78 -8.00 8.73
CA SER A 214 -17.95 -7.80 9.58
C SER A 214 -18.72 -6.49 9.29
N LEU A 215 -18.10 -5.53 8.61
CA LEU A 215 -18.75 -4.28 8.26
C LEU A 215 -19.59 -4.43 6.98
N SER A 216 -20.69 -3.69 6.90
CA SER A 216 -21.43 -3.56 5.65
C SER A 216 -20.53 -2.94 4.57
N ALA A 217 -20.83 -3.20 3.30
CA ALA A 217 -20.04 -2.66 2.18
C ALA A 217 -19.99 -1.12 2.21
N LEU A 218 -21.11 -0.45 2.49
CA LEU A 218 -21.16 1.01 2.61
C LEU A 218 -20.36 1.53 3.80
N THR A 219 -20.44 0.85 4.96
CA THR A 219 -19.65 1.25 6.14
C THR A 219 -18.16 1.10 5.86
N ARG A 220 -17.74 0.01 5.22
CA ARG A 220 -16.35 -0.21 4.86
C ARG A 220 -15.84 0.86 3.89
N LEU A 221 -16.58 1.14 2.82
CA LEU A 221 -16.24 2.21 1.88
C LEU A 221 -16.09 3.56 2.56
N ALA A 222 -17.04 3.91 3.47
CA ALA A 222 -16.99 5.17 4.19
C ALA A 222 -15.75 5.27 5.11
N VAL A 223 -15.44 4.20 5.85
CA VAL A 223 -14.27 4.14 6.73
C VAL A 223 -12.97 4.30 5.94
N GLU A 224 -12.86 3.64 4.78
CA GLU A 224 -11.66 3.76 3.94
C GLU A 224 -11.58 5.10 3.20
N ALA A 225 -12.73 5.64 2.78
CA ALA A 225 -12.78 7.00 2.24
C ALA A 225 -12.28 8.01 3.28
N TRP A 226 -12.58 7.80 4.56
CA TRP A 226 -12.05 8.63 5.65
C TRP A 226 -10.55 8.43 5.85
N GLU A 227 -10.10 7.20 6.15
CA GLU A 227 -8.71 6.92 6.56
C GLU A 227 -7.71 7.12 5.43
N ASP A 228 -7.94 6.44 4.30
CA ASP A 228 -6.99 6.37 3.20
C ASP A 228 -7.19 7.52 2.20
N GLY A 229 -8.40 8.06 2.16
CA GLY A 229 -8.76 9.14 1.26
C GLY A 229 -8.70 10.53 1.91
N CYS A 230 -9.71 10.91 2.71
CA CYS A 230 -9.77 12.25 3.27
C CYS A 230 -8.52 12.61 4.05
N LEU A 231 -7.97 11.66 4.82
CA LEU A 231 -6.75 11.86 5.58
C LEU A 231 -5.48 11.53 4.78
N GLY A 232 -5.42 10.40 4.07
CA GLY A 232 -4.26 9.96 3.29
C GLY A 232 -3.95 10.88 2.13
N GLU A 233 -4.86 10.96 1.15
CA GLU A 233 -4.72 11.85 -0.02
C GLU A 233 -4.66 13.33 0.38
N GLY A 234 -5.44 13.73 1.38
CA GLY A 234 -5.38 15.08 1.92
C GLY A 234 -3.98 15.44 2.46
N THR A 235 -3.31 14.48 3.09
CA THR A 235 -1.92 14.66 3.57
C THR A 235 -0.95 14.71 2.40
N ALA A 236 -1.09 13.82 1.40
CA ALA A 236 -0.27 13.82 0.20
C ALA A 236 -0.35 15.17 -0.53
N ALA A 237 -1.57 15.68 -0.76
CA ALA A 237 -1.80 16.98 -1.35
C ALA A 237 -1.13 18.13 -0.58
N LEU A 238 -1.27 18.14 0.75
CA LEU A 238 -0.65 19.19 1.57
C LEU A 238 0.88 19.08 1.56
N CYS A 239 1.44 17.87 1.63
CA CYS A 239 2.87 17.61 1.55
C CYS A 239 3.44 18.06 0.21
N ALA A 240 2.83 17.69 -0.91
CA ALA A 240 3.26 18.09 -2.24
C ALA A 240 3.27 19.62 -2.41
N ARG A 241 2.21 20.30 -1.96
CA ARG A 241 2.16 21.77 -1.97
C ARG A 241 3.22 22.45 -1.08
N ARG A 242 3.52 21.87 0.09
CA ARG A 242 4.58 22.38 0.96
C ARG A 242 5.95 22.17 0.35
N ALA A 243 6.22 21.01 -0.22
CA ALA A 243 7.46 20.70 -0.91
C ALA A 243 7.71 21.67 -2.10
N LEU A 244 6.67 21.97 -2.90
CA LEU A 244 6.75 22.94 -4.01
C LEU A 244 7.22 24.35 -3.60
N ARG A 245 6.99 24.76 -2.35
CA ARG A 245 7.43 26.10 -1.88
C ARG A 245 8.93 26.17 -1.61
N CYS A 246 9.58 25.04 -1.41
CA CYS A 246 10.97 24.97 -0.95
C CYS A 246 11.89 24.31 -1.97
N VAL A 247 11.35 23.55 -2.93
CA VAL A 247 12.11 22.79 -3.92
C VAL A 247 12.97 23.71 -4.79
N ARG A 248 14.21 23.28 -5.06
CA ARG A 248 15.18 23.93 -5.95
C ARG A 248 15.59 23.03 -7.09
N ASP A 249 15.52 21.72 -6.92
CA ASP A 249 15.76 20.76 -7.99
C ASP A 249 14.63 20.84 -9.02
N GLU A 250 14.99 21.14 -10.26
CA GLU A 250 14.03 21.40 -11.34
C GLU A 250 13.20 20.16 -11.69
N GLN A 251 13.79 18.96 -11.64
CA GLN A 251 13.08 17.73 -11.95
C GLN A 251 12.10 17.36 -10.83
N ALA A 252 12.50 17.55 -9.56
CA ALA A 252 11.60 17.37 -8.41
C ALA A 252 10.44 18.38 -8.45
N ALA A 253 10.72 19.65 -8.80
CA ALA A 253 9.67 20.66 -8.96
C ALA A 253 8.64 20.26 -10.01
N ARG A 254 9.07 19.85 -11.20
CA ARG A 254 8.17 19.37 -12.27
C ARG A 254 7.36 18.15 -11.86
N THR A 255 7.97 17.22 -11.12
CA THR A 255 7.24 16.05 -10.59
C THR A 255 6.14 16.48 -9.62
N LEU A 256 6.46 17.37 -8.68
CA LEU A 256 5.48 17.86 -7.70
C LEU A 256 4.39 18.73 -8.32
N GLU A 257 4.68 19.50 -9.37
CA GLU A 257 3.71 20.29 -10.13
C GLU A 257 2.65 19.40 -10.80
N LEU A 258 3.02 18.20 -11.22
CA LEU A 258 2.09 17.20 -11.75
C LEU A 258 1.29 16.52 -10.63
N VAL A 259 1.95 16.07 -9.57
CA VAL A 259 1.34 15.29 -8.49
C VAL A 259 0.36 16.12 -7.65
N ALA A 260 0.72 17.34 -7.24
CA ALA A 260 -0.04 18.09 -6.26
C ALA A 260 -1.51 18.37 -6.65
N PRO A 261 -1.86 18.74 -7.90
CA PRO A 261 -3.27 18.91 -8.30
C PRO A 261 -4.05 17.61 -8.31
N ASP A 262 -3.38 16.49 -8.64
CA ASP A 262 -4.01 15.18 -8.71
C ASP A 262 -4.36 14.70 -7.31
N GLU A 263 -3.46 14.82 -6.35
CA GLU A 263 -3.72 14.51 -4.94
C GLU A 263 -4.89 15.32 -4.36
N GLU A 264 -5.04 16.58 -4.76
CA GLU A 264 -6.20 17.38 -4.36
C GLU A 264 -7.50 16.80 -4.93
N ARG A 265 -7.50 16.32 -6.17
CA ARG A 265 -8.66 15.66 -6.78
C ARG A 265 -8.97 14.32 -6.12
N HIS A 266 -7.96 13.55 -5.74
CA HIS A 266 -8.10 12.28 -5.03
C HIS A 266 -8.70 12.49 -3.63
N ALA A 267 -8.22 13.49 -2.90
CA ALA A 267 -8.79 13.87 -1.61
C ALA A 267 -10.26 14.31 -1.76
N GLN A 268 -10.59 15.11 -2.80
CA GLN A 268 -11.95 15.52 -3.07
C GLN A 268 -12.86 14.36 -3.44
N LEU A 269 -12.39 13.42 -4.28
CA LEU A 269 -13.11 12.18 -4.58
C LEU A 269 -13.46 11.43 -3.31
N SER A 270 -12.52 11.33 -2.39
CA SER A 270 -12.72 10.61 -1.13
C SER A 270 -13.80 11.23 -0.26
N TRP A 271 -13.88 12.56 -0.21
CA TRP A 271 -14.99 13.27 0.44
C TRP A 271 -16.32 13.00 -0.25
N GLN A 272 -16.36 12.99 -1.57
CA GLN A 272 -17.59 12.68 -2.34
C GLN A 272 -18.07 11.24 -2.08
N VAL A 273 -17.15 10.28 -2.03
CA VAL A 273 -17.45 8.88 -1.67
C VAL A 273 -18.01 8.79 -0.25
N LEU A 274 -17.39 9.45 0.71
CA LEU A 274 -17.82 9.48 2.10
C LEU A 274 -19.24 10.04 2.24
N GLU A 275 -19.49 11.21 1.63
CA GLU A 275 -20.80 11.87 1.65
C GLU A 275 -21.89 11.03 0.99
N TRP A 276 -21.56 10.36 -0.12
CA TRP A 276 -22.48 9.45 -0.79
C TRP A 276 -22.79 8.22 0.09
N CYS A 277 -21.78 7.61 0.71
CA CYS A 277 -21.96 6.47 1.61
C CYS A 277 -22.87 6.83 2.81
N TRP A 278 -22.78 8.05 3.33
CA TRP A 278 -23.64 8.51 4.42
C TRP A 278 -25.10 8.63 3.99
N LYS A 279 -25.33 9.22 2.81
CA LYS A 279 -26.68 9.35 2.24
C LYS A 279 -27.31 7.99 1.95
N ALA A 280 -26.51 7.04 1.43
CA ALA A 280 -26.99 5.71 1.07
C ALA A 280 -27.13 4.76 2.28
N GLY A 281 -26.27 4.87 3.28
CA GLY A 281 -26.20 3.94 4.41
C GLY A 281 -26.77 4.46 5.73
N GLY A 282 -27.08 5.76 5.79
CA GLY A 282 -27.74 6.39 6.92
C GLY A 282 -26.90 6.46 8.19
N PRO A 283 -27.55 6.58 9.38
CA PRO A 283 -26.88 6.84 10.64
C PRO A 283 -25.78 5.84 11.01
N ARG A 284 -25.99 4.56 10.73
CA ARG A 284 -24.99 3.51 11.06
C ARG A 284 -23.63 3.72 10.38
N VAL A 285 -23.64 4.16 9.12
CA VAL A 285 -22.42 4.45 8.38
C VAL A 285 -21.74 5.70 8.94
N ARG A 286 -22.53 6.74 9.21
CA ARG A 286 -22.06 7.98 9.80
C ARG A 286 -21.41 7.75 11.15
N ASP A 287 -22.10 7.04 12.06
CA ASP A 287 -21.65 6.81 13.43
C ASP A 287 -20.34 6.00 13.45
N ALA A 288 -20.16 5.06 12.53
CA ALA A 288 -18.91 4.32 12.39
C ALA A 288 -17.71 5.22 12.04
N VAL A 289 -17.90 6.19 11.12
CA VAL A 289 -16.84 7.14 10.75
C VAL A 289 -16.58 8.14 11.88
N VAL A 290 -17.62 8.63 12.55
CA VAL A 290 -17.47 9.53 13.70
C VAL A 290 -16.70 8.85 14.83
N ALA A 291 -17.03 7.61 15.18
CA ALA A 291 -16.31 6.85 16.20
C ALA A 291 -14.84 6.68 15.84
N LEU A 292 -14.54 6.37 14.56
CA LEU A 292 -13.17 6.25 14.08
C LEU A 292 -12.40 7.56 14.14
N SER A 293 -13.05 8.69 13.82
CA SER A 293 -12.42 10.02 13.83
C SER A 293 -11.99 10.48 15.22
N GLN A 294 -12.58 9.91 16.28
CA GLN A 294 -12.22 10.20 17.67
C GLN A 294 -10.98 9.44 18.15
N ALA A 295 -10.61 8.36 17.45
CA ALA A 295 -9.40 7.61 17.74
C ALA A 295 -8.18 8.35 17.17
N SER A 296 -7.50 9.13 18.00
CA SER A 296 -6.30 9.87 17.62
C SER A 296 -5.06 8.97 17.67
N VAL A 297 -4.28 8.96 16.61
CA VAL A 297 -2.94 8.34 16.60
C VAL A 297 -1.92 9.46 16.78
N ALA A 298 -1.32 9.54 17.96
CA ALA A 298 -0.22 10.45 18.19
C ALA A 298 1.02 9.99 17.42
N ALA A 299 1.48 10.79 16.46
CA ALA A 299 2.78 10.61 15.85
C ALA A 299 3.82 11.37 16.65
N SER A 300 4.89 10.70 17.05
CA SER A 300 6.06 11.35 17.66
C SER A 300 6.98 11.81 16.53
N PRO A 301 7.27 13.11 16.41
CA PRO A 301 8.22 13.59 15.42
C PRO A 301 9.64 13.18 15.80
N THR A 302 10.34 12.52 14.90
CA THR A 302 11.80 12.36 14.96
C THR A 302 12.48 13.55 14.29
N ALA A 303 13.61 14.00 14.82
CA ALA A 303 14.39 15.05 14.19
C ALA A 303 15.16 14.43 13.00
N ASP A 304 14.97 15.00 11.81
CA ASP A 304 15.73 14.62 10.62
C ASP A 304 17.01 15.46 10.54
N GLU A 305 18.12 14.81 10.27
CA GLU A 305 19.35 15.44 9.85
C GLU A 305 19.18 15.91 8.38
N ASP A 306 19.79 17.02 7.96
CA ASP A 306 19.73 17.56 6.60
C ASP A 306 18.35 18.02 6.05
N ALA A 307 17.53 18.63 6.92
CA ALA A 307 16.20 19.11 6.54
C ALA A 307 16.18 20.01 5.30
N ASP A 308 17.15 20.92 5.12
CA ASP A 308 17.20 21.82 3.97
C ASP A 308 17.54 21.08 2.68
N TRP A 309 18.41 20.07 2.75
CA TRP A 309 18.76 19.24 1.60
C TRP A 309 17.54 18.47 1.10
N LEU A 310 16.75 17.87 1.99
CA LEU A 310 15.49 17.21 1.63
C LEU A 310 14.52 18.19 0.95
N ARG A 311 14.30 19.37 1.54
CA ARG A 311 13.37 20.39 1.02
C ARG A 311 13.78 20.89 -0.37
N TRP A 312 15.06 21.16 -0.58
CA TRP A 312 15.59 21.62 -1.87
C TRP A 312 15.42 20.58 -2.97
N ASN A 313 15.36 19.32 -2.61
CA ASN A 313 15.14 18.19 -3.52
C ASN A 313 13.70 17.66 -3.51
N GLY A 314 12.75 18.49 -3.09
CA GLY A 314 11.32 18.21 -3.17
C GLY A 314 10.80 17.23 -2.13
N ARG A 315 11.54 17.01 -1.03
CA ARG A 315 11.12 16.13 0.06
C ARG A 315 10.90 16.92 1.34
N LEU A 316 9.87 16.53 2.09
CA LEU A 316 9.65 17.04 3.44
C LEU A 316 10.29 16.08 4.45
N THR A 317 10.72 16.62 5.57
CA THR A 317 11.17 15.83 6.71
C THR A 317 10.04 15.00 7.30
N THR A 318 10.35 13.96 8.05
CA THR A 318 9.36 13.15 8.76
C THR A 318 8.52 14.00 9.73
N ALA A 319 9.15 14.96 10.41
CA ALA A 319 8.46 15.89 11.29
C ALA A 319 7.47 16.79 10.51
N GLU A 320 7.85 17.31 9.34
CA GLU A 320 6.96 18.15 8.51
C GLU A 320 5.79 17.35 7.94
N ARG A 321 6.00 16.10 7.54
CA ARG A 321 4.93 15.20 7.09
C ARG A 321 3.96 14.88 8.23
N SER A 322 4.48 14.63 9.43
CA SER A 322 3.67 14.41 10.62
C SER A 322 2.83 15.65 10.99
N CYS A 323 3.42 16.85 10.90
CA CYS A 323 2.69 18.11 11.08
C CYS A 323 1.60 18.30 10.00
N ALA A 324 1.91 17.95 8.73
CA ALA A 324 0.91 18.03 7.66
C ALA A 324 -0.26 17.07 7.92
N ARG A 325 0.03 15.85 8.37
CA ARG A 325 -1.01 14.87 8.74
C ARG A 325 -1.89 15.38 9.88
N ALA A 326 -1.31 15.91 10.95
CA ALA A 326 -2.07 16.47 12.08
C ALA A 326 -2.99 17.62 11.65
N GLU A 327 -2.48 18.53 10.79
CA GLU A 327 -3.27 19.65 10.26
C GLU A 327 -4.44 19.16 9.39
N VAL A 328 -4.21 18.17 8.52
CA VAL A 328 -5.26 17.59 7.70
C VAL A 328 -6.31 16.89 8.56
N GLU A 329 -5.88 16.14 9.57
CA GLU A 329 -6.79 15.46 10.50
C GLU A 329 -7.68 16.46 11.26
N GLU A 330 -7.12 17.56 11.77
CA GLU A 330 -7.88 18.62 12.44
C GLU A 330 -8.92 19.23 11.51
N ARG A 331 -8.52 19.61 10.31
CA ARG A 331 -9.44 20.17 9.29
C ARG A 331 -10.52 19.18 8.88
N ALA A 332 -10.15 17.91 8.72
CA ALA A 332 -11.09 16.86 8.34
C ALA A 332 -12.10 16.59 9.46
N LYS A 333 -11.69 16.56 10.73
CA LYS A 333 -12.58 16.45 11.90
C LYS A 333 -13.55 17.63 11.98
N ALA A 334 -13.08 18.85 11.75
CA ALA A 334 -13.94 20.05 11.73
C ALA A 334 -15.00 19.96 10.61
N ARG A 335 -14.58 19.57 9.38
CA ARG A 335 -15.52 19.36 8.25
C ARG A 335 -16.53 18.25 8.54
N LEU A 336 -16.07 17.14 9.14
CA LEU A 336 -16.93 16.03 9.54
C LEU A 336 -17.99 16.48 10.53
N SER A 337 -17.59 17.21 11.58
CA SER A 337 -18.49 17.73 12.61
C SER A 337 -19.53 18.70 12.04
N ALA A 338 -19.12 19.60 11.14
CA ALA A 338 -20.03 20.50 10.45
C ALA A 338 -21.07 19.76 9.58
N ALA A 339 -20.63 18.70 8.87
CA ALA A 339 -21.52 17.89 8.04
C ALA A 339 -22.53 17.08 8.87
N VAL A 340 -22.11 16.58 10.05
CA VAL A 340 -22.99 15.85 10.98
C VAL A 340 -24.06 16.78 11.59
N ALA A 341 -23.73 18.05 11.84
CA ALA A 341 -24.65 19.02 12.41
C ALA A 341 -25.76 19.48 11.44
N GLN A 342 -25.61 19.19 10.15
CA GLN A 342 -26.59 19.59 9.10
C GLN A 342 -27.61 18.49 8.78
N VAL A 343 -27.51 17.32 9.38
CA VAL A 343 -28.36 16.15 9.19
C VAL A 343 -29.20 15.85 10.44
#